data_756cad29aa22a65dfc0578961b0a2085
#
_entry.id   756cad29aa22a65dfc0578961b0a2085
#
_cell.length_a   1.000
_cell.length_b   1.000
_cell.length_c   1.000
_cell.angle_alpha   90.00
_cell.angle_beta   90.00
_cell.angle_gamma   90.00
#
_symmetry.space_group_name_H-M   'P 1'
#
loop_
_entity.id
_entity.type
_entity.pdbx_description
1 polymer ?
#
loop_
_entity_poly.entity_id
_entity_poly.type
_entity_poly.pdbx_seq_one_letter_code
_entity_poly.pdbx_strand_id
1 'polypeptide(L)'
;MVARLRQQGINHEEVLAAMRAVPRHLFVDPALASRAYEDTALPIGHSQTISQPYVVARAIALARSALGESGDRPRFSPRQLPGVQEPGESRDRLPSTGRGRALEIGGGCGYQAAVLARVFDEVVSVERIAGLHRQARRNLFALKLPNLHLLHADGMQLPSGLGRFRAVFLAAGMPSIPEHLLRELEPGGVLVAPIGSPTQRLVVLRLLPQAVAGAAPAFERREFEEVSFVPILRGLQS
;
A
#
# COMPACT_ATOMS: atom_id res chain seq x y z
N MET A 1 -17.40 -7.30 8.74
CA MET A 1 -16.03 -7.31 8.21
C MET A 1 -14.99 -7.19 9.34
N VAL A 2 -14.85 -6.07 10.05
CA VAL A 2 -13.77 -5.86 11.05
C VAL A 2 -13.72 -6.90 12.16
N ALA A 3 -14.87 -7.33 12.73
CA ALA A 3 -14.91 -8.40 13.73
C ALA A 3 -14.30 -9.72 13.19
N ARG A 4 -14.60 -10.07 11.93
CA ARG A 4 -14.01 -11.24 11.26
C ARG A 4 -12.50 -11.08 11.08
N LEU A 5 -12.01 -9.91 10.67
CA LEU A 5 -10.57 -9.66 10.55
C LEU A 5 -9.83 -9.87 11.87
N ARG A 6 -10.41 -9.46 13.01
CA ARG A 6 -9.85 -9.75 14.34
C ARG A 6 -9.80 -11.25 14.63
N GLN A 7 -10.88 -11.98 14.35
CA GLN A 7 -10.93 -13.44 14.52
C GLN A 7 -9.89 -14.15 13.65
N GLN A 8 -9.54 -13.58 12.50
CA GLN A 8 -8.51 -14.07 11.59
C GLN A 8 -7.08 -13.63 12.00
N GLY A 9 -6.91 -12.97 13.14
CA GLY A 9 -5.60 -12.61 13.70
C GLY A 9 -5.08 -11.24 13.29
N ILE A 10 -5.89 -10.36 12.70
CA ILE A 10 -5.49 -8.96 12.47
C ILE A 10 -5.68 -8.18 13.78
N ASN A 11 -4.57 -7.90 14.48
CA ASN A 11 -4.58 -7.25 15.79
C ASN A 11 -4.07 -5.80 15.75
N HIS A 12 -3.83 -5.24 14.56
CA HIS A 12 -3.34 -3.88 14.39
C HIS A 12 -4.53 -2.89 14.39
N GLU A 13 -4.77 -2.22 15.51
CA GLU A 13 -5.96 -1.39 15.73
C GLU A 13 -6.09 -0.24 14.72
N GLU A 14 -4.98 0.40 14.34
CA GLU A 14 -5.00 1.46 13.33
C GLU A 14 -5.48 0.94 11.96
N VAL A 15 -5.01 -0.26 11.57
CA VAL A 15 -5.45 -0.90 10.32
C VAL A 15 -6.93 -1.26 10.39
N LEU A 16 -7.39 -1.84 11.50
CA LEU A 16 -8.80 -2.17 11.71
C LEU A 16 -9.69 -0.93 11.70
N ALA A 17 -9.23 0.18 12.29
CA ALA A 17 -9.92 1.47 12.25
C ALA A 17 -10.00 2.02 10.82
N ALA A 18 -8.90 1.96 10.05
CA ALA A 18 -8.87 2.36 8.65
C ALA A 18 -9.83 1.54 7.80
N MET A 19 -9.82 0.20 7.95
CA MET A 19 -10.74 -0.71 7.26
C MET A 19 -12.22 -0.43 7.60
N ARG A 20 -12.51 -0.01 8.84
CA ARG A 20 -13.85 0.38 9.26
C ARG A 20 -14.29 1.71 8.63
N ALA A 21 -13.35 2.66 8.52
CA ALA A 21 -13.64 4.01 8.04
C ALA A 21 -13.85 4.08 6.51
N VAL A 22 -13.37 3.09 5.75
CA VAL A 22 -13.50 3.07 4.29
C VAL A 22 -14.70 2.20 3.88
N PRO A 23 -15.77 2.78 3.33
CA PRO A 23 -16.99 2.07 2.96
C PRO A 23 -16.77 1.24 1.69
N ARG A 24 -16.39 -0.02 1.85
CA ARG A 24 -15.97 -0.91 0.75
C ARG A 24 -17.03 -1.08 -0.34
N HIS A 25 -18.32 -1.00 0.00
CA HIS A 25 -19.42 -1.11 -0.97
C HIS A 25 -19.41 0.00 -2.05
N LEU A 26 -18.73 1.13 -1.81
CA LEU A 26 -18.57 2.19 -2.81
C LEU A 26 -17.54 1.83 -3.91
N PHE A 27 -16.79 0.74 -3.75
CA PHE A 27 -15.70 0.35 -4.64
C PHE A 27 -16.02 -0.88 -5.50
N VAL A 28 -17.23 -1.39 -5.41
CA VAL A 28 -17.75 -2.51 -6.20
C VAL A 28 -18.93 -2.06 -7.05
N ASP A 29 -19.33 -2.89 -8.02
CA ASP A 29 -20.56 -2.67 -8.75
C ASP A 29 -21.76 -2.63 -7.77
N PRO A 30 -22.73 -1.72 -7.94
CA PRO A 30 -23.92 -1.66 -7.09
C PRO A 30 -24.66 -3.01 -6.92
N ALA A 31 -24.67 -3.87 -7.95
CA ALA A 31 -25.23 -5.21 -7.88
C ALA A 31 -24.48 -6.14 -6.90
N LEU A 32 -23.22 -5.82 -6.57
CA LEU A 32 -22.38 -6.58 -5.64
C LEU A 32 -22.28 -5.91 -4.26
N ALA A 33 -22.96 -4.80 -4.03
CA ALA A 33 -22.82 -4.01 -2.78
C ALA A 33 -23.16 -4.83 -1.53
N SER A 34 -24.13 -5.73 -1.59
CA SER A 34 -24.50 -6.63 -0.49
C SER A 34 -23.37 -7.59 -0.10
N ARG A 35 -22.53 -7.96 -1.07
CA ARG A 35 -21.39 -8.86 -0.90
C ARG A 35 -20.07 -8.16 -0.58
N ALA A 36 -20.05 -6.84 -0.64
CA ALA A 36 -18.81 -6.04 -0.51
C ALA A 36 -18.04 -6.31 0.80
N TYR A 37 -18.73 -6.75 1.84
CA TYR A 37 -18.12 -7.02 3.15
C TYR A 37 -17.87 -8.51 3.44
N GLU A 38 -18.13 -9.40 2.45
CA GLU A 38 -17.64 -10.78 2.48
C GLU A 38 -16.12 -10.81 2.39
N ASP A 39 -15.47 -11.86 2.94
CA ASP A 39 -14.02 -12.00 2.83
C ASP A 39 -13.64 -12.72 1.53
N THR A 40 -13.97 -12.09 0.43
CA THR A 40 -13.73 -12.59 -0.93
C THR A 40 -13.31 -11.46 -1.86
N ALA A 41 -12.58 -11.82 -2.91
CA ALA A 41 -12.33 -10.92 -4.04
C ALA A 41 -13.60 -10.79 -4.89
N LEU A 42 -13.87 -9.59 -5.40
CA LEU A 42 -15.01 -9.30 -6.27
C LEU A 42 -14.55 -8.63 -7.56
N PRO A 43 -15.23 -8.84 -8.69
CA PRO A 43 -14.85 -8.22 -9.96
C PRO A 43 -15.08 -6.70 -9.91
N ILE A 44 -14.16 -5.95 -10.54
CA ILE A 44 -14.23 -4.50 -10.71
C ILE A 44 -14.17 -4.06 -12.17
N GLY A 45 -14.32 -5.00 -13.10
CA GLY A 45 -14.16 -4.78 -14.53
C GLY A 45 -12.71 -4.99 -15.01
N HIS A 46 -12.52 -4.94 -16.34
CA HIS A 46 -11.21 -5.12 -16.99
C HIS A 46 -10.48 -6.40 -16.58
N SER A 47 -11.20 -7.48 -16.28
CA SER A 47 -10.67 -8.75 -15.75
C SER A 47 -9.84 -8.57 -14.47
N GLN A 48 -10.14 -7.52 -13.69
CA GLN A 48 -9.50 -7.24 -12.41
C GLN A 48 -10.48 -7.41 -11.25
N THR A 49 -9.93 -7.54 -10.04
CA THR A 49 -10.73 -7.70 -8.82
C THR A 49 -10.28 -6.73 -7.73
N ILE A 50 -11.23 -6.35 -6.87
CA ILE A 50 -10.90 -5.79 -5.56
C ILE A 50 -10.47 -6.95 -4.66
N SER A 51 -9.29 -6.85 -4.05
CA SER A 51 -8.75 -7.90 -3.16
C SER A 51 -9.67 -8.15 -1.97
N GLN A 52 -9.69 -9.39 -1.45
CA GLN A 52 -10.46 -9.71 -0.25
C GLN A 52 -10.03 -8.85 0.95
N PRO A 53 -10.96 -8.50 1.85
CA PRO A 53 -10.66 -7.64 3.00
C PRO A 53 -9.50 -8.13 3.87
N TYR A 54 -9.41 -9.44 4.12
CA TYR A 54 -8.32 -10.01 4.91
C TYR A 54 -6.95 -9.71 4.31
N VAL A 55 -6.77 -9.92 3.00
CA VAL A 55 -5.47 -9.73 2.34
C VAL A 55 -5.03 -8.27 2.40
N VAL A 56 -5.96 -7.31 2.18
CA VAL A 56 -5.68 -5.88 2.30
C VAL A 56 -5.24 -5.54 3.73
N ALA A 57 -6.02 -5.94 4.73
CA ALA A 57 -5.72 -5.68 6.13
C ALA A 57 -4.39 -6.33 6.54
N ARG A 58 -4.14 -7.57 6.09
CA ARG A 58 -2.93 -8.33 6.39
C ARG A 58 -1.68 -7.69 5.82
N ALA A 59 -1.70 -7.31 4.54
CA ALA A 59 -0.58 -6.64 3.89
C ALA A 59 -0.19 -5.35 4.62
N ILE A 60 -1.18 -4.52 4.97
CA ILE A 60 -0.94 -3.26 5.68
C ILE A 60 -0.45 -3.51 7.11
N ALA A 61 -1.03 -4.46 7.84
CA ALA A 61 -0.59 -4.82 9.20
C ALA A 61 0.84 -5.36 9.22
N LEU A 62 1.22 -6.19 8.25
CA LEU A 62 2.58 -6.71 8.11
C LEU A 62 3.59 -5.59 7.82
N ALA A 63 3.24 -4.64 6.94
CA ALA A 63 4.08 -3.49 6.67
C ALA A 63 4.31 -2.65 7.94
N ARG A 64 3.24 -2.31 8.66
CA ARG A 64 3.31 -1.52 9.91
C ARG A 64 4.14 -2.23 10.98
N SER A 65 3.94 -3.55 11.14
CA SER A 65 4.73 -4.36 12.07
C SER A 65 6.22 -4.40 11.71
N ALA A 66 6.54 -4.56 10.43
CA ALA A 66 7.94 -4.58 9.94
C ALA A 66 8.62 -3.21 10.08
N LEU A 67 7.86 -2.11 10.02
CA LEU A 67 8.34 -0.76 10.32
C LEU A 67 8.55 -0.49 11.83
N GLY A 68 8.25 -1.46 12.70
CA GLY A 68 8.36 -1.30 14.15
C GLY A 68 7.20 -0.55 14.79
N GLU A 69 6.12 -0.37 14.08
CA GLU A 69 4.93 0.36 14.48
C GLU A 69 3.82 -0.63 14.87
N SER A 70 4.10 -1.51 15.85
CA SER A 70 3.08 -2.35 16.47
C SER A 70 2.08 -1.45 17.22
N GLY A 71 0.77 -1.69 17.03
CA GLY A 71 -0.31 -0.85 17.55
C GLY A 71 -0.37 -0.67 19.07
N ASP A 72 0.55 -1.27 19.81
CA ASP A 72 0.66 -1.26 21.28
C ASP A 72 1.77 -0.34 21.82
N ARG A 73 2.49 0.41 21.00
CA ARG A 73 3.51 1.33 21.51
C ARG A 73 2.98 2.74 21.67
N PRO A 74 3.16 3.37 22.86
CA PRO A 74 2.85 4.78 23.06
C PRO A 74 3.68 5.63 22.08
N ARG A 75 3.07 6.69 21.58
CA ARG A 75 3.65 7.66 20.65
C ARG A 75 5.02 8.13 21.14
N PHE A 76 6.09 7.73 20.44
CA PHE A 76 7.39 8.34 20.63
C PHE A 76 7.34 9.74 19.98
N SER A 77 7.43 10.77 20.79
CA SER A 77 7.75 12.13 20.31
C SER A 77 9.14 12.10 19.67
N PRO A 78 9.32 12.65 18.44
CA PRO A 78 10.65 12.79 17.89
C PRO A 78 11.45 13.72 18.81
N ARG A 79 12.55 13.23 19.38
CA ARG A 79 13.56 14.09 19.97
C ARG A 79 14.15 14.90 18.83
N GLN A 80 13.88 16.20 18.83
CA GLN A 80 14.58 17.15 17.97
C GLN A 80 16.09 17.02 18.24
N LEU A 81 16.85 16.60 17.24
CA LEU A 81 18.28 16.75 17.21
C LEU A 81 18.56 18.22 16.81
N PRO A 82 19.26 19.02 17.63
CA PRO A 82 19.59 20.40 17.26
C PRO A 82 20.64 20.39 16.14
N GLY A 83 20.34 21.08 15.03
CA GLY A 83 21.36 21.50 14.08
C GLY A 83 21.31 20.98 12.65
N VAL A 84 20.22 20.41 12.15
CA VAL A 84 20.05 20.13 10.72
C VAL A 84 18.96 21.01 10.15
N GLN A 85 19.31 22.03 9.39
CA GLN A 85 18.36 22.80 8.57
C GLN A 85 18.07 22.00 7.30
N GLU A 86 16.81 21.60 7.13
CA GLU A 86 16.29 21.00 5.91
C GLU A 86 16.10 22.06 4.82
N PRO A 87 16.44 21.79 3.55
CA PRO A 87 16.24 22.74 2.47
C PRO A 87 14.74 22.77 2.06
N GLY A 88 14.11 23.92 2.26
CA GLY A 88 12.94 24.38 1.49
C GLY A 88 11.66 23.59 1.66
N GLU A 89 10.97 23.76 2.79
CA GLU A 89 9.56 23.31 2.93
C GLU A 89 8.62 24.13 2.06
N SER A 90 7.96 23.48 1.11
CA SER A 90 6.79 24.00 0.42
C SER A 90 5.63 24.11 1.42
N ARG A 91 4.97 25.28 1.46
CA ARG A 91 3.95 25.68 2.45
C ARG A 91 2.62 24.92 2.43
N ASP A 92 2.48 23.85 1.60
CA ASP A 92 1.23 23.11 1.42
C ASP A 92 1.26 21.65 1.93
N ARG A 93 2.28 21.25 2.69
CA ARG A 93 2.31 19.90 3.27
C ARG A 93 1.43 19.82 4.51
N LEU A 94 0.51 18.84 4.51
CA LEU A 94 -0.19 18.41 5.72
C LEU A 94 0.84 18.06 6.80
N PRO A 95 0.54 18.34 8.10
CA PRO A 95 1.46 17.99 9.18
C PRO A 95 1.76 16.49 9.17
N SER A 96 3.04 16.14 9.06
CA SER A 96 3.51 14.76 9.10
C SER A 96 3.27 14.16 10.48
N THR A 97 2.64 12.99 10.54
CA THR A 97 2.45 12.24 11.78
C THR A 97 3.60 11.27 12.04
N GLY A 98 4.64 11.25 11.19
CA GLY A 98 5.76 10.31 11.24
C GLY A 98 5.44 8.93 10.66
N ARG A 99 4.27 8.77 10.02
CA ARG A 99 3.83 7.51 9.40
C ARG A 99 4.47 7.29 8.04
N GLY A 100 5.02 8.34 7.43
CA GLY A 100 5.72 8.31 6.17
C GLY A 100 4.82 8.18 4.95
N ARG A 101 5.46 7.98 3.79
CA ARG A 101 4.82 7.88 2.48
C ARG A 101 4.65 6.44 2.05
N ALA A 102 3.53 6.12 1.39
CA ALA A 102 3.31 4.81 0.80
C ALA A 102 3.10 4.91 -0.72
N LEU A 103 3.62 3.91 -1.44
CA LEU A 103 3.36 3.68 -2.85
C LEU A 103 2.51 2.42 -3.00
N GLU A 104 1.44 2.50 -3.78
CA GLU A 104 0.66 1.36 -4.23
C GLU A 104 0.81 1.19 -5.74
N ILE A 105 1.08 -0.04 -6.19
CA ILE A 105 1.12 -0.43 -7.60
C ILE A 105 -0.03 -1.40 -7.87
N GLY A 106 -0.92 -1.03 -8.77
CA GLY A 106 -2.17 -1.74 -9.08
C GLY A 106 -3.33 -1.21 -8.24
N GLY A 107 -3.59 0.09 -8.29
CA GLY A 107 -4.63 0.76 -7.48
C GLY A 107 -6.06 0.27 -7.73
N GLY A 108 -6.33 -0.29 -8.93
CA GLY A 108 -7.63 -0.84 -9.30
C GLY A 108 -8.77 0.16 -9.11
N CYS A 109 -9.77 -0.22 -8.30
CA CYS A 109 -10.91 0.64 -7.97
C CYS A 109 -10.61 1.71 -6.89
N GLY A 110 -9.40 1.71 -6.30
CA GLY A 110 -8.95 2.67 -5.28
C GLY A 110 -9.24 2.28 -3.83
N TYR A 111 -9.75 1.08 -3.55
CA TYR A 111 -10.13 0.68 -2.19
C TYR A 111 -8.90 0.60 -1.25
N GLN A 112 -7.86 -0.15 -1.64
CA GLN A 112 -6.64 -0.28 -0.83
C GLN A 112 -5.95 1.09 -0.68
N ALA A 113 -5.90 1.90 -1.74
CA ALA A 113 -5.42 3.29 -1.67
C ALA A 113 -6.13 4.11 -0.60
N ALA A 114 -7.47 4.01 -0.52
CA ALA A 114 -8.26 4.70 0.51
C ALA A 114 -7.93 4.23 1.92
N VAL A 115 -7.70 2.92 2.13
CA VAL A 115 -7.30 2.37 3.42
C VAL A 115 -5.88 2.84 3.77
N LEU A 116 -4.93 2.79 2.83
CA LEU A 116 -3.57 3.28 3.00
C LEU A 116 -3.53 4.76 3.40
N ALA A 117 -4.37 5.61 2.77
CA ALA A 117 -4.46 7.03 3.09
C ALA A 117 -4.96 7.34 4.53
N ARG A 118 -5.52 6.34 5.22
CA ARG A 118 -5.87 6.46 6.65
C ARG A 118 -4.72 6.02 7.58
N VAL A 119 -3.70 5.35 7.01
CA VAL A 119 -2.61 4.73 7.76
C VAL A 119 -1.28 5.45 7.53
N PHE A 120 -1.09 6.08 6.37
CA PHE A 120 0.12 6.79 5.99
C PHE A 120 -0.12 8.29 5.84
N ASP A 121 0.94 9.10 5.95
CA ASP A 121 0.87 10.57 5.81
C ASP A 121 0.57 10.99 4.37
N GLU A 122 1.12 10.27 3.40
CA GLU A 122 0.90 10.50 1.97
C GLU A 122 0.87 9.15 1.23
N VAL A 123 -0.02 9.02 0.26
CA VAL A 123 -0.14 7.83 -0.58
C VAL A 123 -0.11 8.21 -2.05
N VAL A 124 0.75 7.54 -2.79
CA VAL A 124 0.73 7.55 -4.26
C VAL A 124 0.23 6.20 -4.73
N SER A 125 -0.88 6.17 -5.48
CA SER A 125 -1.45 4.96 -6.04
C SER A 125 -1.38 4.99 -7.56
N VAL A 126 -0.74 3.97 -8.15
CA VAL A 126 -0.47 3.86 -9.57
C VAL A 126 -1.37 2.79 -10.19
N GLU A 127 -2.13 3.17 -11.21
CA GLU A 127 -2.99 2.25 -11.98
C GLU A 127 -2.72 2.40 -13.47
N ARG A 128 -2.44 1.26 -14.15
CA ARG A 128 -2.10 1.22 -15.58
C ARG A 128 -3.31 1.24 -16.52
N ILE A 129 -4.49 0.84 -16.01
CA ILE A 129 -5.73 0.76 -16.78
C ILE A 129 -6.51 2.07 -16.63
N ALA A 130 -6.61 2.85 -17.71
CA ALA A 130 -7.28 4.15 -17.69
C ALA A 130 -8.73 4.07 -17.18
N GLY A 131 -9.46 3.00 -17.53
CA GLY A 131 -10.83 2.76 -17.08
C GLY A 131 -10.91 2.63 -15.55
N LEU A 132 -10.02 1.85 -14.94
CA LEU A 132 -9.93 1.65 -13.49
C LEU A 132 -9.44 2.92 -12.79
N HIS A 133 -8.44 3.61 -13.33
CA HIS A 133 -8.01 4.89 -12.79
C HIS A 133 -9.15 5.92 -12.74
N ARG A 134 -9.96 6.03 -13.79
CA ARG A 134 -11.16 6.88 -13.79
C ARG A 134 -12.20 6.42 -12.76
N GLN A 135 -12.39 5.10 -12.61
CA GLN A 135 -13.29 4.54 -11.61
C GLN A 135 -12.80 4.85 -10.19
N ALA A 136 -11.52 4.65 -9.89
CA ALA A 136 -10.92 5.00 -8.60
C ALA A 136 -11.15 6.47 -8.24
N ARG A 137 -10.91 7.38 -9.19
CA ARG A 137 -11.19 8.82 -8.97
C ARG A 137 -12.64 9.10 -8.59
N ARG A 138 -13.61 8.45 -9.26
CA ARG A 138 -15.04 8.61 -8.92
C ARG A 138 -15.34 8.06 -7.52
N ASN A 139 -14.88 6.83 -7.22
CA ASN A 139 -15.13 6.17 -5.94
C ASN A 139 -14.56 6.97 -4.75
N LEU A 140 -13.39 7.57 -4.93
CA LEU A 140 -12.66 8.30 -3.89
C LEU A 140 -13.14 9.73 -3.70
N PHE A 141 -13.87 10.30 -4.66
CA PHE A 141 -14.28 11.71 -4.64
C PHE A 141 -15.02 12.10 -3.35
N ALA A 142 -15.96 11.27 -2.90
CA ALA A 142 -16.74 11.52 -1.69
C ALA A 142 -15.95 11.37 -0.38
N LEU A 143 -14.82 10.67 -0.41
CA LEU A 143 -14.02 10.38 0.80
C LEU A 143 -13.10 11.52 1.22
N LYS A 144 -12.88 12.50 0.33
CA LYS A 144 -12.05 13.69 0.56
C LYS A 144 -10.72 13.35 1.25
N LEU A 145 -9.88 12.57 0.56
CA LEU A 145 -8.56 12.15 1.03
C LEU A 145 -7.47 13.04 0.40
N PRO A 146 -7.10 14.17 1.03
CA PRO A 146 -6.18 15.16 0.43
C PRO A 146 -4.74 14.62 0.33
N ASN A 147 -4.42 13.58 1.08
CA ASN A 147 -3.11 12.92 1.11
C ASN A 147 -3.01 11.74 0.13
N LEU A 148 -4.01 11.53 -0.75
CA LEU A 148 -4.01 10.46 -1.74
C LEU A 148 -3.87 11.01 -3.16
N HIS A 149 -2.83 10.59 -3.86
CA HIS A 149 -2.51 10.95 -5.24
C HIS A 149 -2.68 9.74 -6.15
N LEU A 150 -3.58 9.85 -7.13
CA LEU A 150 -3.80 8.80 -8.12
C LEU A 150 -3.05 9.13 -9.41
N LEU A 151 -2.24 8.19 -9.89
CA LEU A 151 -1.48 8.30 -11.12
C LEU A 151 -1.94 7.23 -12.13
N HIS A 152 -2.25 7.68 -13.35
CA HIS A 152 -2.40 6.77 -14.48
C HIS A 152 -1.02 6.54 -15.09
N ALA A 153 -0.35 5.47 -14.68
CA ALA A 153 1.01 5.15 -15.11
C ALA A 153 1.27 3.64 -15.08
N ASP A 154 2.35 3.20 -15.73
CA ASP A 154 2.86 1.84 -15.61
C ASP A 154 3.67 1.72 -14.31
N GLY A 155 3.20 0.91 -13.36
CA GLY A 155 3.89 0.65 -12.10
C GLY A 155 5.25 -0.04 -12.26
N MET A 156 5.53 -0.62 -13.44
CA MET A 156 6.83 -1.22 -13.78
C MET A 156 7.79 -0.21 -14.42
N GLN A 157 7.30 0.99 -14.74
CA GLN A 157 8.05 2.13 -15.26
C GLN A 157 7.55 3.41 -14.60
N LEU A 158 7.83 3.54 -13.31
CA LEU A 158 7.36 4.68 -12.52
C LEU A 158 7.90 6.00 -13.06
N PRO A 159 7.08 7.07 -13.06
CA PRO A 159 7.56 8.41 -13.38
C PRO A 159 8.71 8.82 -12.45
N SER A 160 9.68 9.56 -13.00
CA SER A 160 10.75 10.14 -12.20
C SER A 160 10.23 11.21 -11.23
N GLY A 161 10.93 11.41 -10.11
CA GLY A 161 10.62 12.49 -9.16
C GLY A 161 9.53 12.16 -8.14
N LEU A 162 9.05 10.92 -8.06
CA LEU A 162 8.11 10.51 -7.01
C LEU A 162 8.73 10.53 -5.61
N GLY A 163 10.08 10.49 -5.52
CA GLY A 163 10.78 10.37 -4.26
C GLY A 163 10.75 8.93 -3.73
N ARG A 164 11.21 8.75 -2.49
CA ARG A 164 11.23 7.44 -1.84
C ARG A 164 10.04 7.25 -0.91
N PHE A 165 9.77 5.98 -0.59
CA PHE A 165 8.60 5.57 0.19
C PHE A 165 9.02 4.73 1.40
N ARG A 166 8.33 4.96 2.50
CA ARG A 166 8.45 4.14 3.70
C ARG A 166 7.83 2.75 3.51
N ALA A 167 6.79 2.67 2.69
CA ALA A 167 6.17 1.40 2.33
C ALA A 167 5.80 1.36 0.85
N VAL A 168 6.03 0.21 0.20
CA VAL A 168 5.60 -0.07 -1.17
C VAL A 168 4.70 -1.31 -1.14
N PHE A 169 3.52 -1.21 -1.74
CA PHE A 169 2.54 -2.27 -1.84
C PHE A 169 2.31 -2.66 -3.30
N LEU A 170 2.45 -3.94 -3.62
CA LEU A 170 2.05 -4.45 -4.92
C LEU A 170 0.72 -5.20 -4.78
N ALA A 171 -0.29 -4.74 -5.51
CA ALA A 171 -1.61 -5.35 -5.56
C ALA A 171 -1.79 -6.30 -6.76
N ALA A 172 -0.68 -6.81 -7.31
CA ALA A 172 -0.64 -7.80 -8.39
C ALA A 172 0.53 -8.76 -8.16
N GLY A 173 0.34 -10.03 -8.54
CA GLY A 173 1.33 -11.09 -8.35
C GLY A 173 2.45 -11.08 -9.38
N MET A 174 3.65 -11.47 -8.96
CA MET A 174 4.83 -11.58 -9.83
C MET A 174 5.76 -12.71 -9.39
N PRO A 175 6.56 -13.29 -10.33
CA PRO A 175 7.50 -14.35 -9.97
C PRO A 175 8.60 -13.90 -9.01
N SER A 176 9.09 -12.66 -9.16
CA SER A 176 10.16 -12.07 -8.35
C SER A 176 10.01 -10.55 -8.28
N ILE A 177 10.56 -9.94 -7.24
CA ILE A 177 10.51 -8.49 -7.05
C ILE A 177 11.58 -7.82 -7.93
N PRO A 178 11.22 -6.87 -8.81
CA PRO A 178 12.16 -6.15 -9.63
C PRO A 178 13.02 -5.19 -8.80
N GLU A 179 14.33 -5.12 -9.08
CA GLU A 179 15.26 -4.27 -8.34
C GLU A 179 14.88 -2.78 -8.36
N HIS A 180 14.32 -2.28 -9.47
CA HIS A 180 13.96 -0.87 -9.55
C HIS A 180 12.91 -0.48 -8.51
N LEU A 181 11.99 -1.38 -8.12
CA LEU A 181 11.02 -1.12 -7.05
C LEU A 181 11.66 -1.08 -5.66
N LEU A 182 12.75 -1.79 -5.48
CA LEU A 182 13.51 -1.74 -4.22
C LEU A 182 14.24 -0.40 -4.03
N ARG A 183 14.55 0.30 -5.13
CA ARG A 183 15.15 1.64 -5.11
C ARG A 183 14.16 2.73 -4.68
N GLU A 184 12.87 2.45 -4.76
CA GLU A 184 11.81 3.35 -4.29
C GLU A 184 11.69 3.35 -2.76
N LEU A 185 12.38 2.45 -2.05
CA LEU A 185 12.32 2.39 -0.59
C LEU A 185 13.25 3.39 0.08
N GLU A 186 12.76 4.01 1.14
CA GLU A 186 13.59 4.71 2.13
C GLU A 186 14.46 3.70 2.91
N PRO A 187 15.59 4.12 3.48
CA PRO A 187 16.32 3.29 4.45
C PRO A 187 15.39 2.82 5.58
N GLY A 188 15.34 1.52 5.84
CA GLY A 188 14.43 0.91 6.79
C GLY A 188 12.99 0.72 6.28
N GLY A 189 12.69 1.14 5.05
CA GLY A 189 11.39 0.98 4.40
C GLY A 189 11.08 -0.48 4.07
N VAL A 190 9.81 -0.76 3.77
CA VAL A 190 9.31 -2.10 3.52
C VAL A 190 8.58 -2.20 2.18
N LEU A 191 8.68 -3.36 1.53
CA LEU A 191 7.88 -3.71 0.37
C LEU A 191 7.05 -4.95 0.70
N VAL A 192 5.75 -4.90 0.40
CA VAL A 192 4.82 -6.01 0.56
C VAL A 192 4.27 -6.40 -0.80
N ALA A 193 4.41 -7.69 -1.17
CA ALA A 193 4.02 -8.17 -2.48
C ALA A 193 3.60 -9.64 -2.46
N PRO A 194 2.66 -10.05 -3.35
CA PRO A 194 2.40 -11.45 -3.66
C PRO A 194 3.47 -11.95 -4.64
N ILE A 195 4.32 -12.87 -4.18
CA ILE A 195 5.47 -13.38 -4.95
C ILE A 195 5.36 -14.89 -5.13
N GLY A 196 5.60 -15.35 -6.34
CA GLY A 196 5.63 -16.77 -6.72
C GLY A 196 4.94 -17.06 -8.04
N SER A 197 5.21 -18.28 -8.58
CA SER A 197 4.55 -18.85 -9.75
C SER A 197 4.77 -20.37 -9.74
N PRO A 198 3.74 -21.21 -9.80
CA PRO A 198 2.30 -20.89 -9.87
C PRO A 198 1.70 -20.42 -8.54
N THR A 199 2.27 -20.83 -7.41
CA THR A 199 1.76 -20.46 -6.08
C THR A 199 2.40 -19.16 -5.62
N GLN A 200 1.57 -18.19 -5.23
CA GLN A 200 2.03 -16.91 -4.69
C GLN A 200 1.96 -16.92 -3.16
N ARG A 201 2.97 -16.36 -2.51
CA ARG A 201 2.98 -16.09 -1.07
C ARG A 201 3.10 -14.59 -0.83
N LEU A 202 2.46 -14.13 0.22
CA LEU A 202 2.64 -12.75 0.65
C LEU A 202 4.06 -12.61 1.25
N VAL A 203 4.87 -11.73 0.66
CA VAL A 203 6.27 -11.51 1.01
C VAL A 203 6.44 -10.09 1.52
N VAL A 204 7.19 -9.94 2.61
CA VAL A 204 7.66 -8.66 3.12
C VAL A 204 9.17 -8.60 2.96
N LEU A 205 9.66 -7.57 2.26
CA LEU A 205 11.06 -7.19 2.23
C LEU A 205 11.25 -5.90 3.04
N ARG A 206 12.22 -5.90 3.95
CA ARG A 206 12.65 -4.70 4.66
C ARG A 206 14.05 -4.32 4.22
N LEU A 207 14.22 -3.09 3.75
CA LEU A 207 15.53 -2.54 3.44
C LEU A 207 16.28 -2.26 4.76
N LEU A 208 17.39 -2.94 4.95
CA LEU A 208 18.20 -2.74 6.16
C LEU A 208 19.02 -1.45 6.05
N PRO A 209 19.27 -0.74 7.16
CA PRO A 209 20.21 0.37 7.19
C PRO A 209 21.59 -0.09 6.71
N GLN A 210 22.21 0.68 5.84
CA GLN A 210 23.57 0.38 5.39
C GLN A 210 24.56 0.59 6.53
N ALA A 211 25.28 -0.47 6.90
CA ALA A 211 26.32 -0.40 7.92
C ALA A 211 27.61 0.30 7.41
N VAL A 212 27.84 0.27 6.09
CA VAL A 212 29.01 0.88 5.43
C VAL A 212 28.53 1.64 4.18
N ALA A 213 28.98 2.87 4.02
CA ALA A 213 28.70 3.67 2.84
C ALA A 213 29.22 2.98 1.58
N GLY A 214 28.37 2.86 0.55
CA GLY A 214 28.71 2.19 -0.73
C GLY A 214 28.54 0.66 -0.74
N ALA A 215 28.18 0.03 0.36
CA ALA A 215 27.81 -1.39 0.35
C ALA A 215 26.53 -1.64 -0.45
N ALA A 216 26.37 -2.84 -1.01
CA ALA A 216 25.14 -3.25 -1.66
C ALA A 216 23.96 -3.21 -0.65
N PRO A 217 22.75 -2.80 -1.08
CA PRO A 217 21.58 -2.80 -0.20
C PRO A 217 21.30 -4.23 0.30
N ALA A 218 21.13 -4.36 1.61
CA ALA A 218 20.76 -5.63 2.25
C ALA A 218 19.28 -5.60 2.62
N PHE A 219 18.61 -6.74 2.50
CA PHE A 219 17.19 -6.89 2.77
C PHE A 219 16.95 -8.05 3.74
N GLU A 220 16.06 -7.84 4.71
CA GLU A 220 15.41 -8.91 5.44
C GLU A 220 14.18 -9.35 4.67
N ARG A 221 14.06 -10.65 4.35
CA ARG A 221 12.92 -11.23 3.65
C ARG A 221 12.15 -12.15 4.59
N ARG A 222 10.82 -11.97 4.64
CA ARG A 222 9.89 -12.86 5.35
C ARG A 222 8.77 -13.27 4.40
N GLU A 223 8.39 -14.53 4.47
CA GLU A 223 7.26 -15.09 3.71
C GLU A 223 6.13 -15.45 4.66
N PHE A 224 4.91 -15.25 4.19
CA PHE A 224 3.70 -15.47 4.94
C PHE A 224 2.77 -16.44 4.20
N GLU A 225 1.47 -16.36 4.45
CA GLU A 225 0.45 -17.21 3.88
C GLU A 225 0.38 -17.16 2.35
N GLU A 226 -0.20 -18.22 1.77
CA GLU A 226 -0.53 -18.27 0.34
C GLU A 226 -1.65 -17.30 0.01
N VAL A 227 -1.52 -16.66 -1.15
CA VAL A 227 -2.46 -15.68 -1.68
C VAL A 227 -2.65 -15.88 -3.19
N SER A 228 -3.74 -15.34 -3.72
CA SER A 228 -4.03 -15.38 -5.15
C SER A 228 -4.31 -13.98 -5.66
N PHE A 229 -3.42 -13.48 -6.49
CA PHE A 229 -3.54 -12.19 -7.15
C PHE A 229 -3.48 -12.35 -8.66
N VAL A 230 -4.12 -11.42 -9.35
CA VAL A 230 -3.94 -11.26 -10.80
C VAL A 230 -2.48 -10.95 -11.11
N PRO A 231 -1.94 -11.42 -12.26
CA PRO A 231 -0.55 -11.16 -12.61
C PRO A 231 -0.32 -9.68 -12.89
N ILE A 232 0.87 -9.18 -12.51
CA ILE A 232 1.29 -7.84 -12.90
C ILE A 232 1.54 -7.81 -14.41
N LEU A 233 1.06 -6.78 -15.07
CA LEU A 233 1.25 -6.56 -16.50
C LEU A 233 1.96 -5.22 -16.73
N ARG A 234 2.76 -5.14 -17.81
CA ARG A 234 3.45 -3.92 -18.22
C ARG A 234 2.63 -3.13 -19.24
N GLY A 235 2.98 -1.87 -19.39
CA GLY A 235 2.41 -0.95 -20.36
C GLY A 235 1.07 -0.37 -19.93
N LEU A 236 0.76 0.80 -20.47
CA LEU A 236 -0.52 1.47 -20.26
C LEU A 236 -1.61 0.79 -21.07
N GLN A 237 -2.82 0.78 -20.52
CA GLN A 237 -4.02 0.31 -21.19
C GLN A 237 -5.06 1.44 -21.17
N SER A 238 -5.56 1.79 -22.36
CA SER A 238 -6.62 2.79 -22.57
C SER A 238 -7.98 2.35 -22.03
#